data_f5be813db3878ffd65ef1b9733b10116
#
_entry.id   f5be813db3878ffd65ef1b9733b10116
#
_cell.length_a   1.000
_cell.length_b   1.000
_cell.length_c   1.000
_cell.angle_alpha   90.00
_cell.angle_beta   90.00
_cell.angle_gamma   90.00
#
_symmetry.space_group_name_H-M   'P 1'
#
loop_
_entity.id
_entity.type
_entity.pdbx_description
1 polymer ?
#
loop_
_entity_poly.entity_id
_entity_poly.type
_entity_poly.pdbx_seq_one_letter_code
_entity_poly.pdbx_strand_id
1 'polypeptide(L)'
;MKNILCFGDSNTYGLIPGVNGRYEWGVRWTSLLDKRVRKSGYRVVEEGLCGRTTVFEDAVRQGRKGLSWLPVLLEAHSPIDIVVLMLGTNDCKTLYHADAETIADGMESLVEVVRTFDPKIEIVVVSPIALGEGVGAEGYDPEFNENSVWVSRGLPETYRQVAQKWNSHFLAASDYAKPSVTDREHMDVEGHYHFAKGIGDLIEKIIRKQEQNRNLLSVS
;
A
#
# COMPACT_ATOMS: atom_id res chain seq x y z
N MET A 1 6.27 -22.25 1.35
CA MET A 1 5.39 -21.24 0.72
C MET A 1 6.08 -19.90 0.89
N LYS A 2 6.18 -19.09 -0.16
CA LYS A 2 6.81 -17.78 -0.16
C LYS A 2 5.85 -16.71 0.34
N ASN A 3 6.37 -15.66 0.97
CA ASN A 3 5.55 -14.62 1.59
C ASN A 3 5.55 -13.32 0.79
N ILE A 4 4.36 -12.76 0.58
CA ILE A 4 4.13 -11.41 0.10
C ILE A 4 3.56 -10.61 1.28
N LEU A 5 4.34 -9.69 1.84
CA LEU A 5 3.88 -8.80 2.89
C LEU A 5 3.18 -7.59 2.25
N CYS A 6 1.90 -7.40 2.53
CA CYS A 6 1.12 -6.23 2.11
C CYS A 6 0.98 -5.28 3.29
N PHE A 7 1.84 -4.26 3.34
CA PHE A 7 1.89 -3.27 4.40
C PHE A 7 1.18 -1.98 3.98
N GLY A 8 0.11 -1.61 4.71
CA GLY A 8 -0.71 -0.46 4.33
C GLY A 8 -1.65 0.02 5.43
N ASP A 9 -2.59 0.85 5.02
CA ASP A 9 -3.57 1.52 5.87
C ASP A 9 -4.95 0.83 5.85
N SER A 10 -6.03 1.62 6.01
CA SER A 10 -7.42 1.17 5.99
C SER A 10 -7.84 0.55 4.65
N ASN A 11 -7.29 1.00 3.51
CA ASN A 11 -7.55 0.39 2.22
C ASN A 11 -6.89 -1.01 2.09
N THR A 12 -5.79 -1.25 2.79
CA THR A 12 -5.19 -2.59 2.90
C THR A 12 -5.91 -3.44 3.96
N TYR A 13 -6.33 -2.85 5.06
CA TYR A 13 -7.18 -3.48 6.06
C TYR A 13 -8.52 -3.93 5.46
N GLY A 14 -9.05 -3.17 4.49
CA GLY A 14 -10.34 -3.42 3.86
C GLY A 14 -11.49 -2.85 4.68
N LEU A 15 -11.34 -1.59 5.14
CA LEU A 15 -12.41 -0.86 5.81
C LEU A 15 -13.58 -0.66 4.84
N ILE A 16 -14.80 -0.89 5.33
CA ILE A 16 -16.02 -0.66 4.55
C ILE A 16 -16.33 0.85 4.55
N PRO A 17 -16.49 1.49 3.39
CA PRO A 17 -16.79 2.93 3.30
C PRO A 17 -18.00 3.33 4.13
N GLY A 18 -17.84 4.35 4.98
CA GLY A 18 -18.91 4.90 5.81
C GLY A 18 -19.40 3.99 6.95
N VAL A 19 -18.76 2.84 7.17
CA VAL A 19 -19.14 1.87 8.21
C VAL A 19 -17.94 1.50 9.08
N ASN A 20 -18.16 1.39 10.38
CA ASN A 20 -17.13 0.84 11.28
C ASN A 20 -17.09 -0.70 11.15
N GLY A 21 -16.49 -1.19 10.07
CA GLY A 21 -16.44 -2.61 9.76
C GLY A 21 -15.36 -2.94 8.74
N ARG A 22 -15.06 -4.21 8.59
CA ARG A 22 -14.08 -4.74 7.66
C ARG A 22 -14.76 -5.67 6.66
N TYR A 23 -14.43 -5.52 5.37
CA TYR A 23 -14.85 -6.50 4.37
C TYR A 23 -14.40 -7.92 4.73
N GLU A 24 -15.20 -8.90 4.39
CA GLU A 24 -14.87 -10.31 4.59
C GLU A 24 -13.68 -10.75 3.73
N TRP A 25 -13.07 -11.88 4.14
CA TRP A 25 -12.09 -12.56 3.30
C TRP A 25 -12.74 -12.98 1.98
N GLY A 26 -12.10 -12.67 0.87
CA GLY A 26 -12.63 -12.89 -0.48
C GLY A 26 -13.15 -11.62 -1.16
N VAL A 27 -13.27 -10.50 -0.42
CA VAL A 27 -13.63 -9.17 -0.96
C VAL A 27 -12.42 -8.24 -1.03
N ARG A 28 -11.60 -8.23 0.04
CA ARG A 28 -10.42 -7.37 0.12
C ARG A 28 -9.40 -7.68 -0.97
N TRP A 29 -8.76 -6.66 -1.52
CA TRP A 29 -7.76 -6.82 -2.57
C TRP A 29 -6.62 -7.79 -2.19
N THR A 30 -6.20 -7.77 -0.93
CA THR A 30 -5.19 -8.67 -0.38
C THR A 30 -5.61 -10.12 -0.43
N SER A 31 -6.87 -10.42 -0.08
CA SER A 31 -7.42 -11.78 -0.14
C SER A 31 -7.63 -12.27 -1.57
N LEU A 32 -8.01 -11.38 -2.48
CA LEU A 32 -8.11 -11.68 -3.92
C LEU A 32 -6.73 -11.95 -4.52
N LEU A 33 -5.72 -11.16 -4.12
CA LEU A 33 -4.32 -11.39 -4.48
C LEU A 33 -3.83 -12.73 -3.93
N ASP A 34 -4.09 -13.05 -2.65
CA ASP A 34 -3.71 -14.33 -2.03
C ASP A 34 -4.25 -15.51 -2.83
N LYS A 35 -5.54 -15.50 -3.17
CA LYS A 35 -6.16 -16.54 -4.00
C LYS A 35 -5.46 -16.71 -5.35
N ARG A 36 -5.01 -15.61 -5.95
CA ARG A 36 -4.36 -15.60 -7.26
C ARG A 36 -2.95 -16.18 -7.21
N VAL A 37 -2.13 -15.77 -6.22
CA VAL A 37 -0.70 -16.13 -6.14
C VAL A 37 -0.44 -17.50 -5.52
N ARG A 38 -1.43 -18.10 -4.85
CA ARG A 38 -1.30 -19.45 -4.26
C ARG A 38 -0.90 -20.51 -5.28
N LYS A 39 -1.34 -20.38 -6.51
CA LYS A 39 -0.97 -21.31 -7.60
C LYS A 39 0.53 -21.32 -7.88
N SER A 40 1.21 -20.20 -7.62
CA SER A 40 2.67 -20.05 -7.78
C SER A 40 3.44 -20.29 -6.47
N GLY A 41 2.80 -20.87 -5.44
CA GLY A 41 3.44 -21.18 -4.18
C GLY A 41 3.67 -19.99 -3.23
N TYR A 42 2.98 -18.86 -3.47
CA TYR A 42 3.02 -17.68 -2.59
C TYR A 42 1.77 -17.58 -1.72
N ARG A 43 1.88 -16.85 -0.64
CA ARG A 43 0.75 -16.40 0.19
C ARG A 43 0.91 -14.93 0.54
N VAL A 44 -0.20 -14.27 0.79
CA VAL A 44 -0.24 -12.88 1.27
C VAL A 44 -0.28 -12.87 2.80
N VAL A 45 0.52 -12.00 3.38
CA VAL A 45 0.46 -11.58 4.79
C VAL A 45 -0.13 -10.18 4.79
N GLU A 46 -1.32 -10.02 5.37
CA GLU A 46 -2.03 -8.74 5.45
C GLU A 46 -1.58 -7.97 6.70
N GLU A 47 -0.99 -6.81 6.50
CA GLU A 47 -0.61 -5.87 7.54
C GLU A 47 -1.23 -4.48 7.27
N GLY A 48 -2.55 -4.45 7.13
CA GLY A 48 -3.35 -3.23 7.03
C GLY A 48 -3.76 -2.72 8.42
N LEU A 49 -3.57 -1.43 8.69
CA LEU A 49 -3.99 -0.78 9.93
C LEU A 49 -4.64 0.58 9.62
N CYS A 50 -5.90 0.76 9.98
CA CYS A 50 -6.63 2.01 9.77
C CYS A 50 -5.90 3.19 10.42
N GLY A 51 -5.71 4.26 9.66
CA GLY A 51 -5.00 5.45 10.12
C GLY A 51 -3.47 5.38 10.03
N ARG A 52 -2.88 4.27 9.51
CA ARG A 52 -1.43 4.17 9.37
C ARG A 52 -0.90 5.19 8.36
N THR A 53 0.14 5.90 8.78
CA THR A 53 0.93 6.85 7.99
C THR A 53 2.25 6.21 7.54
N THR A 54 3.02 6.92 6.73
CA THR A 54 4.41 6.53 6.45
C THR A 54 5.31 6.79 7.67
N VAL A 55 5.47 8.03 8.11
CA VAL A 55 6.43 8.44 9.14
C VAL A 55 5.84 9.28 10.26
N PHE A 56 4.59 9.72 10.14
CA PHE A 56 3.95 10.57 11.14
C PHE A 56 3.36 9.74 12.29
N GLU A 57 3.49 10.22 13.52
CA GLU A 57 2.79 9.62 14.66
C GLU A 57 1.42 10.28 14.82
N ASP A 58 0.43 9.50 15.17
CA ASP A 58 -0.90 9.99 15.51
C ASP A 58 -0.96 10.15 17.02
N ALA A 59 -1.12 11.39 17.50
CA ALA A 59 -1.14 11.71 18.92
C ALA A 59 -2.33 11.10 19.66
N VAL A 60 -3.42 10.82 18.96
CA VAL A 60 -4.66 10.25 19.51
C VAL A 60 -4.66 8.74 19.43
N ARG A 61 -4.19 8.19 18.30
CA ARG A 61 -4.14 6.75 18.04
C ARG A 61 -2.71 6.28 17.91
N GLN A 62 -2.07 5.97 19.03
CA GLN A 62 -0.68 5.51 19.05
C GLN A 62 -0.42 4.33 18.12
N GLY A 63 0.81 4.26 17.56
CA GLY A 63 1.25 3.15 16.73
C GLY A 63 0.84 3.29 15.25
N ARG A 64 0.49 4.49 14.77
CA ARG A 64 0.15 4.72 13.36
C ARG A 64 1.36 5.01 12.49
N LYS A 65 2.50 5.33 13.07
CA LYS A 65 3.75 5.53 12.36
C LYS A 65 4.26 4.22 11.73
N GLY A 66 4.10 4.08 10.42
CA GLY A 66 4.47 2.87 9.68
C GLY A 66 5.95 2.53 9.81
N LEU A 67 6.83 3.55 9.78
CA LEU A 67 8.28 3.38 9.90
C LEU A 67 8.69 2.65 11.20
N SER A 68 7.92 2.81 12.29
CA SER A 68 8.21 2.14 13.56
C SER A 68 7.82 0.64 13.55
N TRP A 69 6.83 0.27 12.75
CA TRP A 69 6.30 -1.10 12.74
C TRP A 69 6.89 -1.98 11.64
N LEU A 70 7.28 -1.39 10.53
CA LEU A 70 7.78 -2.15 9.39
C LEU A 70 8.96 -3.07 9.74
N PRO A 71 10.00 -2.62 10.47
CA PRO A 71 11.11 -3.52 10.87
C PRO A 71 10.64 -4.73 11.67
N VAL A 72 9.75 -4.51 12.63
CA VAL A 72 9.20 -5.56 13.51
C VAL A 72 8.42 -6.60 12.69
N LEU A 73 7.62 -6.13 11.72
CA LEU A 73 6.82 -7.01 10.87
C LEU A 73 7.67 -7.75 9.83
N LEU A 74 8.75 -7.15 9.35
CA LEU A 74 9.72 -7.83 8.48
C LEU A 74 10.36 -9.02 9.23
N GLU A 75 10.77 -8.82 10.48
CA GLU A 75 11.32 -9.89 11.32
C GLU A 75 10.25 -10.97 11.61
N ALA A 76 9.07 -10.57 12.06
CA ALA A 76 8.00 -11.46 12.50
C ALA A 76 7.47 -12.37 11.37
N HIS A 77 7.49 -11.87 10.13
CA HIS A 77 6.96 -12.59 8.95
C HIS A 77 8.05 -13.16 8.04
N SER A 78 9.31 -13.05 8.44
CA SER A 78 10.44 -13.58 7.66
C SER A 78 10.36 -15.11 7.51
N PRO A 79 10.78 -15.71 6.39
CA PRO A 79 11.33 -15.04 5.21
C PRO A 79 10.24 -14.39 4.35
N ILE A 80 10.56 -13.22 3.76
CA ILE A 80 9.67 -12.47 2.86
C ILE A 80 10.33 -12.37 1.49
N ASP A 81 9.57 -12.65 0.44
CA ASP A 81 10.06 -12.57 -0.94
C ASP A 81 9.65 -11.27 -1.63
N ILE A 82 8.47 -10.73 -1.29
CA ILE A 82 7.93 -9.50 -1.88
C ILE A 82 7.31 -8.66 -0.77
N VAL A 83 7.55 -7.35 -0.80
CA VAL A 83 6.87 -6.36 0.05
C VAL A 83 6.08 -5.39 -0.83
N VAL A 84 4.81 -5.23 -0.55
CA VAL A 84 3.93 -4.21 -1.14
C VAL A 84 3.71 -3.12 -0.10
N LEU A 85 4.18 -1.90 -0.40
CA LEU A 85 4.02 -0.72 0.46
C LEU A 85 2.93 0.18 -0.13
N MET A 86 1.78 0.30 0.55
CA MET A 86 0.67 1.17 0.13
C MET A 86 0.23 2.02 1.31
N LEU A 87 0.83 3.18 1.46
CA LEU A 87 0.59 4.20 2.48
C LEU A 87 0.61 5.59 1.85
N GLY A 88 0.19 6.61 2.57
CA GLY A 88 0.23 8.02 2.16
C GLY A 88 -1.14 8.70 2.25
N THR A 89 -2.24 7.96 2.28
CA THR A 89 -3.59 8.55 2.44
C THR A 89 -3.69 9.34 3.74
N ASN A 90 -3.30 8.73 4.86
CA ASN A 90 -3.37 9.37 6.18
C ASN A 90 -2.34 10.47 6.37
N ASP A 91 -1.26 10.44 5.62
CA ASP A 91 -0.24 11.49 5.60
C ASP A 91 -0.80 12.80 5.00
N CYS A 92 -1.84 12.71 4.16
CA CYS A 92 -2.54 13.87 3.58
C CYS A 92 -3.46 14.59 4.58
N LYS A 93 -3.60 14.13 5.84
CA LYS A 93 -4.39 14.81 6.86
C LYS A 93 -3.85 16.21 7.12
N THR A 94 -4.77 17.14 7.35
CA THR A 94 -4.44 18.56 7.60
C THR A 94 -3.47 18.75 8.76
N LEU A 95 -3.53 17.87 9.75
CA LEU A 95 -2.66 17.90 10.95
C LEU A 95 -1.17 17.84 10.62
N TYR A 96 -0.79 17.11 9.57
CA TYR A 96 0.62 16.89 9.23
C TYR A 96 1.23 17.96 8.33
N HIS A 97 0.41 18.80 7.70
CA HIS A 97 0.87 19.87 6.79
C HIS A 97 1.87 19.39 5.73
N ALA A 98 1.77 18.12 5.34
CA ALA A 98 2.69 17.50 4.38
C ALA A 98 2.23 17.74 2.94
N ASP A 99 3.18 18.01 2.07
CA ASP A 99 3.01 17.97 0.62
C ASP A 99 3.36 16.58 0.06
N ALA A 100 3.18 16.39 -1.24
CA ALA A 100 3.42 15.09 -1.87
C ALA A 100 4.89 14.66 -1.80
N GLU A 101 5.83 15.59 -1.85
CA GLU A 101 7.26 15.37 -1.71
C GLU A 101 7.62 14.88 -0.31
N THR A 102 7.13 15.55 0.73
CA THR A 102 7.34 15.15 2.13
C THR A 102 6.78 13.74 2.40
N ILE A 103 5.62 13.41 1.83
CA ILE A 103 5.04 12.08 1.95
C ILE A 103 5.89 11.04 1.19
N ALA A 104 6.43 11.42 0.05
CA ALA A 104 7.32 10.55 -0.73
C ALA A 104 8.64 10.28 0.01
N ASP A 105 9.20 11.25 0.72
CA ASP A 105 10.37 11.04 1.60
C ASP A 105 10.05 10.02 2.71
N GLY A 106 8.83 10.08 3.24
CA GLY A 106 8.33 9.08 4.18
C GLY A 106 8.23 7.68 3.56
N MET A 107 7.73 7.56 2.34
CA MET A 107 7.69 6.29 1.60
C MET A 107 9.11 5.81 1.27
N GLU A 108 10.02 6.70 0.89
CA GLU A 108 11.42 6.37 0.65
C GLU A 108 12.07 5.75 1.90
N SER A 109 11.80 6.32 3.09
CA SER A 109 12.29 5.78 4.35
C SER A 109 11.82 4.32 4.59
N LEU A 110 10.58 3.99 4.21
CA LEU A 110 10.07 2.62 4.29
C LEU A 110 10.78 1.68 3.29
N VAL A 111 11.03 2.15 2.08
CA VAL A 111 11.79 1.40 1.06
C VAL A 111 13.21 1.11 1.55
N GLU A 112 13.88 2.10 2.14
CA GLU A 112 15.22 1.97 2.73
C GLU A 112 15.26 0.91 3.83
N VAL A 113 14.26 0.88 4.71
CA VAL A 113 14.13 -0.15 5.76
C VAL A 113 14.08 -1.55 5.14
N VAL A 114 13.26 -1.77 4.12
CA VAL A 114 13.16 -3.09 3.46
C VAL A 114 14.49 -3.47 2.79
N ARG A 115 15.14 -2.53 2.10
CA ARG A 115 16.43 -2.77 1.44
C ARG A 115 17.57 -3.08 2.42
N THR A 116 17.54 -2.41 3.57
CA THR A 116 18.51 -2.64 4.64
C THR A 116 18.28 -4.01 5.31
N PHE A 117 17.02 -4.41 5.46
CA PHE A 117 16.65 -5.70 6.06
C PHE A 117 17.09 -6.89 5.18
N ASP A 118 16.71 -6.91 3.91
CA ASP A 118 17.18 -7.88 2.92
C ASP A 118 17.12 -7.28 1.51
N PRO A 119 18.28 -7.04 0.85
CA PRO A 119 18.33 -6.47 -0.49
C PRO A 119 17.74 -7.35 -1.59
N LYS A 120 17.44 -8.62 -1.30
CA LYS A 120 16.82 -9.57 -2.26
C LYS A 120 15.30 -9.47 -2.31
N ILE A 121 14.69 -8.81 -1.35
CA ILE A 121 13.24 -8.62 -1.34
C ILE A 121 12.83 -7.75 -2.55
N GLU A 122 11.88 -8.22 -3.34
CA GLU A 122 11.26 -7.39 -4.35
C GLU A 122 10.29 -6.40 -3.70
N ILE A 123 10.44 -5.12 -4.00
CA ILE A 123 9.60 -4.07 -3.43
C ILE A 123 8.64 -3.54 -4.48
N VAL A 124 7.38 -3.43 -4.12
CA VAL A 124 6.33 -2.77 -4.91
C VAL A 124 5.87 -1.53 -4.14
N VAL A 125 6.22 -0.38 -4.63
CA VAL A 125 5.72 0.92 -4.14
C VAL A 125 4.38 1.18 -4.81
N VAL A 126 3.34 1.37 -4.00
CA VAL A 126 1.99 1.65 -4.50
C VAL A 126 1.56 3.02 -3.99
N SER A 127 1.31 3.96 -4.90
CA SER A 127 0.59 5.17 -4.50
C SER A 127 -0.88 4.82 -4.26
N PRO A 128 -1.49 5.27 -3.12
CA PRO A 128 -2.88 4.96 -2.82
C PRO A 128 -3.84 5.57 -3.86
N ILE A 129 -5.11 5.22 -3.79
CA ILE A 129 -6.16 5.94 -4.51
C ILE A 129 -6.19 7.39 -4.05
N ALA A 130 -6.48 8.31 -4.97
CA ALA A 130 -6.62 9.71 -4.61
C ALA A 130 -7.88 9.92 -3.75
N LEU A 131 -7.83 10.86 -2.81
CA LEU A 131 -8.99 11.32 -2.06
C LEU A 131 -10.04 11.94 -2.99
N GLY A 132 -11.30 11.73 -2.70
CA GLY A 132 -12.41 12.31 -3.45
C GLY A 132 -12.64 13.78 -3.11
N GLU A 133 -13.11 14.55 -4.09
CA GLU A 133 -13.48 15.96 -3.88
C GLU A 133 -14.50 16.09 -2.76
N GLY A 134 -14.28 17.07 -1.86
CA GLY A 134 -15.10 17.32 -0.69
C GLY A 134 -15.00 16.25 0.40
N VAL A 135 -13.92 15.47 0.46
CA VAL A 135 -13.67 14.50 1.56
C VAL A 135 -13.73 15.15 2.94
N GLY A 136 -13.37 16.42 3.07
CA GLY A 136 -13.43 17.19 4.32
C GLY A 136 -14.73 18.03 4.49
N ALA A 137 -15.74 17.86 3.61
CA ALA A 137 -17.00 18.56 3.74
C ALA A 137 -17.83 18.04 4.93
N GLU A 138 -18.86 18.80 5.31
CA GLU A 138 -19.80 18.37 6.37
C GLU A 138 -20.38 16.98 6.07
N GLY A 139 -20.33 16.09 7.05
CA GLY A 139 -20.77 14.70 6.94
C GLY A 139 -19.73 13.71 6.44
N TYR A 140 -18.51 14.17 6.14
CA TYR A 140 -17.35 13.35 5.76
C TYR A 140 -16.24 13.45 6.81
N ASP A 141 -14.99 13.12 6.45
CA ASP A 141 -13.87 13.10 7.40
C ASP A 141 -13.24 14.49 7.57
N PRO A 142 -13.42 15.15 8.75
CA PRO A 142 -12.90 16.49 9.00
C PRO A 142 -11.36 16.54 9.15
N GLU A 143 -10.67 15.42 9.18
CA GLU A 143 -9.20 15.37 9.21
C GLU A 143 -8.58 15.78 7.87
N PHE A 144 -9.39 15.81 6.78
CA PHE A 144 -8.97 16.19 5.42
C PHE A 144 -9.61 17.53 4.99
N ASN A 145 -9.09 18.07 3.88
CA ASN A 145 -9.63 19.23 3.18
C ASN A 145 -9.31 19.18 1.67
N GLU A 146 -9.63 20.24 0.93
CA GLU A 146 -9.34 20.31 -0.50
C GLU A 146 -7.84 20.23 -0.82
N ASN A 147 -6.97 20.77 0.06
CA ASN A 147 -5.54 20.61 -0.12
C ASN A 147 -5.11 19.14 0.02
N SER A 148 -5.73 18.38 0.92
CA SER A 148 -5.47 16.94 1.06
C SER A 148 -5.78 16.18 -0.24
N VAL A 149 -6.86 16.57 -0.94
CA VAL A 149 -7.20 16.01 -2.26
C VAL A 149 -6.10 16.32 -3.27
N TRP A 150 -5.64 17.55 -3.29
CA TRP A 150 -4.55 18.00 -4.16
C TRP A 150 -3.26 17.22 -3.92
N VAL A 151 -2.84 17.12 -2.67
CA VAL A 151 -1.65 16.37 -2.25
C VAL A 151 -1.77 14.90 -2.67
N SER A 152 -2.91 14.26 -2.40
CA SER A 152 -3.14 12.85 -2.74
C SER A 152 -3.01 12.57 -4.25
N ARG A 153 -3.43 13.53 -5.09
CA ARG A 153 -3.29 13.45 -6.56
C ARG A 153 -1.84 13.59 -7.03
N GLY A 154 -0.96 14.19 -6.24
CA GLY A 154 0.47 14.31 -6.51
C GLY A 154 1.27 13.03 -6.21
N LEU A 155 0.79 12.17 -5.31
CA LEU A 155 1.51 10.99 -4.86
C LEU A 155 1.95 10.01 -5.98
N PRO A 156 1.17 9.76 -7.04
CA PRO A 156 1.61 8.86 -8.09
C PRO A 156 2.92 9.24 -8.74
N GLU A 157 3.15 10.54 -8.97
CA GLU A 157 4.38 11.01 -9.61
C GLU A 157 5.58 10.93 -8.66
N THR A 158 5.43 11.42 -7.43
CA THR A 158 6.52 11.41 -6.44
C THR A 158 6.91 9.97 -6.05
N TYR A 159 5.94 9.06 -5.91
CA TYR A 159 6.21 7.65 -5.59
C TYR A 159 6.85 6.88 -6.74
N ARG A 160 6.54 7.24 -7.99
CA ARG A 160 7.22 6.70 -9.17
C ARG A 160 8.71 7.05 -9.13
N GLN A 161 9.07 8.28 -8.74
CA GLN A 161 10.46 8.71 -8.60
C GLN A 161 11.17 7.93 -7.49
N VAL A 162 10.53 7.72 -6.34
CA VAL A 162 11.06 6.87 -5.27
C VAL A 162 11.32 5.45 -5.78
N ALA A 163 10.36 4.84 -6.47
CA ALA A 163 10.51 3.49 -7.00
C ALA A 163 11.66 3.39 -8.02
N GLN A 164 11.82 4.38 -8.90
CA GLN A 164 12.92 4.45 -9.86
C GLN A 164 14.28 4.58 -9.15
N LYS A 165 14.40 5.48 -8.18
CA LYS A 165 15.62 5.70 -7.40
C LYS A 165 16.11 4.42 -6.72
N TRP A 166 15.19 3.61 -6.20
CA TRP A 166 15.48 2.38 -5.46
C TRP A 166 15.40 1.10 -6.30
N ASN A 167 15.28 1.22 -7.63
CA ASN A 167 15.09 0.08 -8.54
C ASN A 167 14.00 -0.89 -8.03
N SER A 168 12.87 -0.30 -7.65
CA SER A 168 11.66 -0.98 -7.15
C SER A 168 10.54 -0.92 -8.18
N HIS A 169 9.54 -1.78 -8.03
CA HIS A 169 8.35 -1.74 -8.88
C HIS A 169 7.41 -0.63 -8.42
N PHE A 170 6.64 -0.06 -9.34
CA PHE A 170 5.65 0.97 -9.06
C PHE A 170 4.29 0.60 -9.63
N LEU A 171 3.23 0.98 -8.89
CA LEU A 171 1.84 0.93 -9.37
C LEU A 171 1.05 2.07 -8.73
N ALA A 172 0.25 2.79 -9.52
CA ALA A 172 -0.71 3.75 -8.99
C ALA A 172 -2.07 3.05 -8.78
N ALA A 173 -2.55 2.99 -7.55
CA ALA A 173 -3.86 2.38 -7.26
C ALA A 173 -5.00 3.17 -7.93
N SER A 174 -4.84 4.48 -8.11
CA SER A 174 -5.78 5.36 -8.81
C SER A 174 -6.00 5.03 -10.29
N ASP A 175 -5.10 4.25 -10.93
CA ASP A 175 -5.31 3.77 -12.30
C ASP A 175 -6.35 2.63 -12.35
N TYR A 176 -6.67 2.00 -11.22
CA TYR A 176 -7.56 0.83 -11.13
C TYR A 176 -8.80 1.07 -10.30
N ALA A 177 -8.74 1.94 -9.31
CA ALA A 177 -9.81 2.17 -8.36
C ALA A 177 -9.97 3.65 -8.03
N LYS A 178 -11.17 4.00 -7.58
CA LYS A 178 -11.52 5.34 -7.09
C LYS A 178 -12.05 5.22 -5.67
N PRO A 179 -12.02 6.30 -4.88
CA PRO A 179 -12.66 6.32 -3.58
C PRO A 179 -14.18 6.19 -3.74
N SER A 180 -14.81 5.48 -2.80
CA SER A 180 -16.27 5.38 -2.74
C SER A 180 -16.92 6.76 -2.60
N VAL A 181 -18.07 6.94 -3.20
CA VAL A 181 -18.88 8.15 -3.02
C VAL A 181 -19.42 8.26 -1.59
N THR A 182 -19.42 7.16 -0.82
CA THR A 182 -19.95 7.10 0.55
C THR A 182 -19.07 7.88 1.53
N ASP A 183 -17.74 7.79 1.42
CA ASP A 183 -16.81 8.47 2.33
C ASP A 183 -15.69 9.24 1.61
N ARG A 184 -15.57 9.08 0.29
CA ARG A 184 -14.58 9.78 -0.54
C ARG A 184 -13.11 9.46 -0.21
N GLU A 185 -12.89 8.35 0.50
CA GLU A 185 -11.58 7.93 1.00
C GLU A 185 -11.26 6.46 0.70
N HIS A 186 -12.22 5.56 0.91
CA HIS A 186 -11.97 4.12 0.86
C HIS A 186 -12.50 3.46 -0.41
N MET A 187 -11.84 2.38 -0.81
CA MET A 187 -12.32 1.53 -1.92
C MET A 187 -13.59 0.77 -1.52
N ASP A 188 -14.58 0.77 -2.40
CA ASP A 188 -15.70 -0.16 -2.32
C ASP A 188 -15.34 -1.55 -2.86
N VAL A 189 -16.32 -2.47 -2.93
CA VAL A 189 -16.12 -3.85 -3.41
C VAL A 189 -15.54 -3.88 -4.82
N GLU A 190 -16.03 -3.01 -5.71
CA GLU A 190 -15.56 -2.93 -7.09
C GLU A 190 -14.13 -2.38 -7.16
N GLY A 191 -13.82 -1.35 -6.37
CA GLY A 191 -12.48 -0.80 -6.23
C GLY A 191 -11.48 -1.84 -5.76
N HIS A 192 -11.81 -2.61 -4.74
CA HIS A 192 -10.98 -3.73 -4.28
C HIS A 192 -10.74 -4.78 -5.36
N TYR A 193 -11.76 -5.12 -6.13
CA TYR A 193 -11.65 -6.09 -7.22
C TYR A 193 -10.73 -5.60 -8.34
N HIS A 194 -10.92 -4.37 -8.82
CA HIS A 194 -10.11 -3.82 -9.90
C HIS A 194 -8.65 -3.58 -9.48
N PHE A 195 -8.43 -3.09 -8.26
CA PHE A 195 -7.08 -2.95 -7.74
C PHE A 195 -6.38 -4.30 -7.57
N ALA A 196 -7.08 -5.33 -7.06
CA ALA A 196 -6.54 -6.68 -6.96
C ALA A 196 -6.12 -7.25 -8.31
N LYS A 197 -6.85 -6.92 -9.39
CA LYS A 197 -6.48 -7.30 -10.75
C LYS A 197 -5.16 -6.66 -11.17
N GLY A 198 -5.04 -5.33 -11.00
CA GLY A 198 -3.84 -4.58 -11.40
C GLY A 198 -2.59 -5.01 -10.64
N ILE A 199 -2.68 -5.04 -9.30
CA ILE A 199 -1.54 -5.48 -8.48
C ILE A 199 -1.19 -6.95 -8.73
N GLY A 200 -2.18 -7.79 -8.97
CA GLY A 200 -1.99 -9.19 -9.30
C GLY A 200 -1.22 -9.39 -10.61
N ASP A 201 -1.52 -8.61 -11.65
CA ASP A 201 -0.80 -8.65 -12.93
C ASP A 201 0.68 -8.27 -12.74
N LEU A 202 0.96 -7.27 -11.92
CA LEU A 202 2.34 -6.86 -11.60
C LEU A 202 3.07 -7.94 -10.78
N ILE A 203 2.47 -8.45 -9.74
CA ILE A 203 3.07 -9.49 -8.87
C ILE A 203 3.38 -10.76 -9.67
N GLU A 204 2.48 -11.21 -10.54
CA GLU A 204 2.75 -12.37 -11.39
C GLU A 204 3.92 -12.15 -12.36
N LYS A 205 4.11 -10.93 -12.88
CA LYS A 205 5.30 -10.60 -13.69
C LYS A 205 6.58 -10.71 -12.86
N ILE A 206 6.57 -10.23 -11.62
CA ILE A 206 7.70 -10.33 -10.70
C ILE A 206 8.02 -11.80 -10.41
N ILE A 207 7.02 -12.59 -10.07
CA ILE A 207 7.17 -14.03 -9.77
C ILE A 207 7.79 -14.76 -10.97
N ARG A 208 7.26 -14.55 -12.18
CA ARG A 208 7.80 -15.18 -13.40
C ARG A 208 9.26 -14.82 -13.66
N LYS A 209 9.62 -13.56 -13.45
CA LYS A 209 11.02 -13.11 -13.60
C LYS A 209 11.96 -13.79 -12.58
N GLN A 210 11.51 -13.90 -11.32
CA GLN A 210 12.28 -14.61 -10.29
C GLN A 210 12.48 -16.10 -10.62
N GLU A 211 11.46 -16.77 -11.17
CA GLU A 211 11.53 -18.17 -11.56
C GLU A 211 12.51 -18.37 -12.74
N GLN A 212 12.44 -17.51 -13.74
CA GLN A 212 13.38 -17.55 -14.88
C GLN A 212 14.83 -17.39 -14.42
N ASN A 213 15.10 -16.43 -13.55
CA ASN A 213 16.45 -16.17 -13.02
C ASN A 213 16.98 -17.38 -12.22
N ARG A 214 16.14 -18.05 -11.44
CA ARG A 214 16.56 -19.27 -10.69
C ARG A 214 16.90 -20.43 -11.63
N ASN A 215 16.09 -20.64 -12.67
CA ASN A 215 16.33 -21.70 -13.65
C ASN A 215 17.66 -21.50 -14.39
N LEU A 216 18.00 -20.25 -14.72
CA LEU A 216 19.28 -19.92 -15.35
C LEU A 216 20.48 -20.23 -14.43
N LEU A 217 20.35 -19.94 -13.14
CA LEU A 217 21.41 -20.19 -12.15
C LEU A 217 21.56 -21.68 -11.78
N SER A 218 20.54 -22.51 -12.02
CA SER A 218 20.58 -23.95 -11.75
C SER A 218 21.19 -24.77 -12.89
N VAL A 219 21.43 -24.16 -14.05
CA VAL A 219 21.97 -24.80 -15.26
C VAL A 219 23.45 -24.42 -15.50
N SER A 220 23.96 -23.43 -14.72
CA SER A 220 25.37 -23.01 -14.70
C SER A 220 26.14 -23.70 -13.59
#